data_9e185f75432866936ec4607c602ba43f
#
_entry.id   9e185f75432866936ec4607c602ba43f
#
_cell.length_a   1.000
_cell.length_b   1.000
_cell.length_c   1.000
_cell.angle_alpha   90.00
_cell.angle_beta   90.00
_cell.angle_gamma   90.00
#
_symmetry.space_group_name_H-M   'P 1'
#
loop_
_entity.id
_entity.type
_entity.pdbx_description
1 polymer ?
#
loop_
_entity_poly.entity_id
_entity_poly.type
_entity_poly.pdbx_seq_one_letter_code
_entity_poly.pdbx_strand_id
1 'polypeptide(L)'
;MRLARRLIVAAVVLAALAVVSAIYRPDRALRTGTGVVAHDLCSETFVSQLDPALVFAESLKPRPGFRWIAWGMRYTVDHGRRQVSASLLGSLASRAVFRDGLGCVLVHGNELLATASSATLASMRHAEALLPAIAGPVIVPPTEPRLKAALDAAFAEPDRPPHRNTKAVVIVHEGKLIAERYAEGYGINTPILGFSMTKSVTNALVGILVQKRRLVTDAPAPLPAWQGANDPRGAITIEQLLRMSSGLALDETGSGFDPSNQMFYDEPDMAGYAQAARLVAAPGTRWAYSSASTQLLSRIVRDRVGGTADAVQRFAFTELFDPLGMRSVTLEMDATGTPVGAHYMLASARDWARFGSLFLNDGVVGGRRILPEGWVKFSTEPTLGTAYGAGWWTNRGNDPAALHRIEVGIPADAYFAFGNLGQRIAVIPSERLVIVRMARAHLPHGDMAGFERLIVETIASLHPNR
;
A
#
# COMPACT_ATOMS: atom_id res chain seq x y z
N MET A 1 -34.49 -48.26 12.61
CA MET A 1 -33.14 -48.02 13.19
C MET A 1 -32.17 -47.27 12.22
N ARG A 2 -31.97 -47.69 10.95
CA ARG A 2 -31.02 -47.05 10.05
C ARG A 2 -31.36 -45.59 9.74
N LEU A 3 -32.63 -45.21 9.56
CA LEU A 3 -33.07 -43.85 9.29
C LEU A 3 -32.82 -42.89 10.47
N ALA A 4 -33.20 -43.32 11.68
CA ALA A 4 -32.99 -42.57 12.91
C ALA A 4 -31.49 -42.30 13.14
N ARG A 5 -30.61 -43.28 12.93
CA ARG A 5 -29.17 -43.11 13.03
C ARG A 5 -28.61 -42.11 12.01
N ARG A 6 -29.14 -42.11 10.77
CA ARG A 6 -28.77 -41.12 9.76
C ARG A 6 -29.20 -39.70 10.12
N LEU A 7 -30.40 -39.55 10.68
CA LEU A 7 -30.89 -38.24 11.13
C LEU A 7 -30.08 -37.69 12.33
N ILE A 8 -29.70 -38.56 13.28
CA ILE A 8 -28.86 -38.19 14.43
C ILE A 8 -27.47 -37.74 13.93
N VAL A 9 -26.85 -38.52 13.00
CA VAL A 9 -25.53 -38.12 12.42
C VAL A 9 -25.64 -36.79 11.68
N ALA A 10 -26.69 -36.60 10.87
CA ALA A 10 -26.92 -35.33 10.20
C ALA A 10 -27.10 -34.16 11.17
N ALA A 11 -27.87 -34.35 12.25
CA ALA A 11 -28.03 -33.31 13.27
C ALA A 11 -26.74 -32.97 14.01
N VAL A 12 -25.89 -33.97 14.31
CA VAL A 12 -24.58 -33.76 14.95
C VAL A 12 -23.63 -33.02 14.00
N VAL A 13 -23.61 -33.38 12.72
CA VAL A 13 -22.80 -32.69 11.70
C VAL A 13 -23.25 -31.24 11.55
N LEU A 14 -24.56 -30.99 11.46
CA LEU A 14 -25.10 -29.64 11.37
C LEU A 14 -24.79 -28.80 12.61
N ALA A 15 -24.89 -29.38 13.79
CA ALA A 15 -24.52 -28.71 15.04
C ALA A 15 -23.03 -28.40 15.10
N ALA A 16 -22.17 -29.33 14.68
CA ALA A 16 -20.73 -29.11 14.57
C ALA A 16 -20.39 -27.99 13.55
N LEU A 17 -21.03 -28.00 12.38
CA LEU A 17 -20.88 -26.94 11.37
C LEU A 17 -21.38 -25.59 11.89
N ALA A 18 -22.47 -25.55 12.63
CA ALA A 18 -22.95 -24.31 13.24
C ALA A 18 -21.98 -23.75 14.27
N VAL A 19 -21.40 -24.61 15.13
CA VAL A 19 -20.36 -24.23 16.10
C VAL A 19 -19.10 -23.70 15.38
N VAL A 20 -18.63 -24.42 14.38
CA VAL A 20 -17.49 -24.00 13.54
C VAL A 20 -17.78 -22.65 12.89
N SER A 21 -18.97 -22.47 12.30
CA SER A 21 -19.37 -21.21 11.69
C SER A 21 -19.48 -20.06 12.70
N ALA A 22 -19.93 -20.33 13.92
CA ALA A 22 -20.00 -19.32 14.98
C ALA A 22 -18.60 -18.88 15.45
N ILE A 23 -17.63 -19.81 15.49
CA ILE A 23 -16.25 -19.55 15.93
C ILE A 23 -15.45 -18.86 14.83
N TYR A 24 -15.44 -19.41 13.63
CA TYR A 24 -14.57 -18.96 12.53
C TYR A 24 -15.21 -17.89 11.65
N ARG A 25 -16.52 -17.63 11.77
CA ARG A 25 -17.24 -16.61 11.01
C ARG A 25 -16.87 -16.61 9.50
N PRO A 26 -17.05 -17.74 8.79
CA PRO A 26 -16.70 -17.83 7.36
C PRO A 26 -17.48 -16.83 6.49
N ASP A 27 -18.64 -16.35 6.97
CA ASP A 27 -19.39 -15.25 6.37
C ASP A 27 -18.55 -13.96 6.25
N ARG A 28 -17.71 -13.66 7.24
CA ARG A 28 -16.80 -12.51 7.21
C ARG A 28 -15.72 -12.67 6.14
N ALA A 29 -15.06 -13.82 6.09
CA ALA A 29 -14.05 -14.08 5.06
C ALA A 29 -14.63 -14.00 3.63
N LEU A 30 -15.87 -14.46 3.44
CA LEU A 30 -16.55 -14.35 2.16
C LEU A 30 -16.97 -12.90 1.84
N ARG A 31 -17.36 -12.11 2.85
CA ARG A 31 -17.60 -10.66 2.70
C ARG A 31 -16.31 -9.92 2.38
N THR A 32 -15.19 -10.27 3.02
CA THR A 32 -13.86 -9.76 2.63
C THR A 32 -13.64 -9.95 1.13
N GLY A 33 -13.96 -11.13 0.59
CA GLY A 33 -13.85 -11.40 -0.86
C GLY A 33 -14.68 -10.43 -1.72
N THR A 34 -15.96 -10.23 -1.39
CA THR A 34 -16.82 -9.27 -2.13
C THR A 34 -16.39 -7.82 -1.90
N GLY A 35 -15.90 -7.50 -0.69
CA GLY A 35 -15.34 -6.19 -0.35
C GLY A 35 -14.11 -5.85 -1.20
N VAL A 36 -13.15 -6.79 -1.29
CA VAL A 36 -11.97 -6.65 -2.17
C VAL A 36 -12.38 -6.37 -3.61
N VAL A 37 -13.34 -7.17 -4.14
CA VAL A 37 -13.78 -6.99 -5.53
C VAL A 37 -14.46 -5.62 -5.72
N ALA A 38 -15.39 -5.25 -4.84
CA ALA A 38 -16.10 -3.99 -4.96
C ALA A 38 -15.14 -2.79 -4.85
N HIS A 39 -14.21 -2.81 -3.87
CA HIS A 39 -13.30 -1.69 -3.62
C HIS A 39 -12.24 -1.57 -4.71
N ASP A 40 -11.49 -2.64 -5.01
CA ASP A 40 -10.40 -2.58 -5.98
C ASP A 40 -10.93 -2.24 -7.39
N LEU A 41 -12.09 -2.81 -7.80
CA LEU A 41 -12.71 -2.44 -9.07
C LEU A 41 -13.21 -0.99 -9.09
N CYS A 42 -13.74 -0.47 -7.96
CA CYS A 42 -14.13 0.93 -7.86
C CYS A 42 -12.91 1.85 -8.05
N SER A 43 -11.83 1.62 -7.29
CA SER A 43 -10.62 2.43 -7.35
C SER A 43 -9.98 2.39 -8.74
N GLU A 44 -9.80 1.20 -9.30
CA GLU A 44 -9.15 1.08 -10.60
C GLU A 44 -10.03 1.53 -11.78
N THR A 45 -11.37 1.46 -11.64
CA THR A 45 -12.29 1.98 -12.67
C THR A 45 -12.38 3.51 -12.63
N PHE A 46 -12.62 4.09 -11.44
CA PHE A 46 -12.93 5.52 -11.36
C PHE A 46 -11.71 6.42 -11.11
N VAL A 47 -10.63 5.89 -10.51
CA VAL A 47 -9.38 6.63 -10.32
C VAL A 47 -8.40 6.35 -11.46
N SER A 48 -8.14 5.08 -11.77
CA SER A 48 -7.16 4.68 -12.80
C SER A 48 -7.73 4.69 -14.21
N GLN A 49 -9.06 4.72 -14.36
CA GLN A 49 -9.79 4.66 -15.64
C GLN A 49 -9.49 3.38 -16.44
N LEU A 50 -9.31 2.25 -15.74
CA LEU A 50 -9.03 0.96 -16.33
C LEU A 50 -10.31 0.13 -16.53
N ASP A 51 -10.26 -0.79 -17.48
CA ASP A 51 -11.36 -1.73 -17.73
C ASP A 51 -11.53 -2.68 -16.51
N PRO A 52 -12.70 -2.66 -15.84
CA PRO A 52 -12.96 -3.52 -14.69
C PRO A 52 -12.86 -5.03 -15.00
N ALA A 53 -13.14 -5.45 -16.23
CA ALA A 53 -13.01 -6.85 -16.61
C ALA A 53 -11.55 -7.30 -16.67
N LEU A 54 -10.68 -6.44 -17.21
CA LEU A 54 -9.23 -6.67 -17.22
C LEU A 54 -8.67 -6.69 -15.79
N VAL A 55 -9.07 -5.71 -14.95
CA VAL A 55 -8.68 -5.65 -13.54
C VAL A 55 -9.09 -6.92 -12.79
N PHE A 56 -10.34 -7.36 -12.97
CA PHE A 56 -10.83 -8.58 -12.34
C PHE A 56 -10.03 -9.81 -12.78
N ALA A 57 -9.78 -9.95 -14.09
CA ALA A 57 -9.07 -11.09 -14.66
C ALA A 57 -7.60 -11.17 -14.21
N GLU A 58 -6.90 -10.04 -14.16
CA GLU A 58 -5.47 -10.00 -13.87
C GLU A 58 -5.13 -9.84 -12.40
N SER A 59 -5.91 -9.05 -11.64
CA SER A 59 -5.58 -8.69 -10.26
C SER A 59 -6.32 -9.52 -9.22
N LEU A 60 -7.57 -9.91 -9.47
CA LEU A 60 -8.45 -10.48 -8.46
C LEU A 60 -8.60 -11.99 -8.61
N LYS A 61 -9.03 -12.45 -9.78
CA LYS A 61 -9.29 -13.87 -10.05
C LYS A 61 -8.11 -14.79 -9.75
N PRO A 62 -6.83 -14.44 -10.05
CA PRO A 62 -5.69 -15.31 -9.78
C PRO A 62 -5.23 -15.32 -8.31
N ARG A 63 -5.77 -14.45 -7.43
CA ARG A 63 -5.35 -14.42 -6.01
C ARG A 63 -5.59 -15.77 -5.33
N PRO A 64 -4.69 -16.23 -4.45
CA PRO A 64 -4.92 -17.41 -3.63
C PRO A 64 -6.27 -17.30 -2.91
N GLY A 65 -7.08 -18.37 -2.93
CA GLY A 65 -8.43 -18.36 -2.36
C GLY A 65 -9.52 -17.90 -3.33
N PHE A 66 -9.31 -16.85 -4.12
CA PHE A 66 -10.31 -16.38 -5.10
C PHE A 66 -10.61 -17.39 -6.19
N ARG A 67 -9.63 -18.17 -6.65
CA ARG A 67 -9.83 -19.23 -7.63
C ARG A 67 -10.97 -20.20 -7.29
N TRP A 68 -11.26 -20.37 -6.00
CA TRP A 68 -12.31 -21.28 -5.52
C TRP A 68 -13.69 -20.63 -5.51
N ILE A 69 -13.78 -19.30 -5.43
CA ILE A 69 -15.04 -18.57 -5.33
C ILE A 69 -15.33 -17.68 -6.55
N ALA A 70 -14.35 -17.46 -7.43
CA ALA A 70 -14.47 -16.57 -8.59
C ALA A 70 -15.61 -16.96 -9.55
N TRP A 71 -15.93 -18.24 -9.67
CA TRP A 71 -17.04 -18.74 -10.49
C TRP A 71 -18.41 -18.25 -10.00
N GLY A 72 -18.58 -18.06 -8.71
CA GLY A 72 -19.81 -17.55 -8.09
C GLY A 72 -19.81 -16.03 -7.87
N MET A 73 -18.66 -15.36 -8.13
CA MET A 73 -18.52 -13.91 -7.98
C MET A 73 -19.26 -13.18 -9.12
N ARG A 74 -20.05 -12.18 -8.76
CA ARG A 74 -20.68 -11.25 -9.71
C ARG A 74 -20.35 -9.83 -9.27
N TYR A 75 -20.12 -8.94 -10.24
CA TYR A 75 -19.97 -7.52 -9.97
C TYR A 75 -20.71 -6.70 -11.03
N THR A 76 -21.08 -5.49 -10.65
CA THR A 76 -21.69 -4.48 -11.53
C THR A 76 -21.03 -3.14 -11.29
N VAL A 77 -20.75 -2.43 -12.38
CA VAL A 77 -20.23 -1.04 -12.34
C VAL A 77 -21.34 -0.12 -12.78
N ASP A 78 -21.72 0.81 -11.92
CA ASP A 78 -22.67 1.88 -12.21
C ASP A 78 -21.90 3.20 -12.40
N HIS A 79 -21.65 3.57 -13.65
CA HIS A 79 -20.92 4.79 -14.00
C HIS A 79 -21.71 6.06 -13.62
N GLY A 80 -23.05 6.02 -13.65
CA GLY A 80 -23.88 7.16 -13.30
C GLY A 80 -23.81 7.53 -11.82
N ARG A 81 -23.80 6.50 -10.95
CA ARG A 81 -23.67 6.66 -9.50
C ARG A 81 -22.23 6.55 -9.02
N ARG A 82 -21.29 6.26 -9.93
CA ARG A 82 -19.86 6.02 -9.64
C ARG A 82 -19.67 5.02 -8.49
N GLN A 83 -20.26 3.84 -8.65
CA GLN A 83 -20.21 2.78 -7.63
C GLN A 83 -19.98 1.41 -8.27
N VAL A 84 -19.41 0.51 -7.47
CA VAL A 84 -19.27 -0.90 -7.81
C VAL A 84 -19.94 -1.74 -6.74
N SER A 85 -20.74 -2.70 -7.14
CA SER A 85 -21.33 -3.71 -6.27
C SER A 85 -20.78 -5.08 -6.64
N ALA A 86 -20.41 -5.88 -5.64
CA ALA A 86 -19.96 -7.24 -5.82
C ALA A 86 -20.75 -8.18 -4.89
N SER A 87 -21.07 -9.39 -5.35
CA SER A 87 -21.77 -10.41 -4.58
C SER A 87 -21.25 -11.79 -4.89
N LEU A 88 -21.36 -12.69 -3.91
CA LEU A 88 -21.05 -14.11 -4.08
C LEU A 88 -22.34 -14.91 -4.07
N LEU A 89 -22.62 -15.64 -5.18
CA LEU A 89 -23.84 -16.45 -5.35
C LEU A 89 -25.16 -15.67 -5.11
N GLY A 90 -25.16 -14.37 -5.45
CA GLY A 90 -26.32 -13.50 -5.27
C GLY A 90 -26.59 -13.04 -3.81
N SER A 91 -25.70 -13.39 -2.90
CA SER A 91 -25.72 -12.97 -1.48
C SER A 91 -24.37 -12.41 -1.07
N LEU A 92 -24.18 -12.12 0.23
CA LEU A 92 -22.92 -11.58 0.76
C LEU A 92 -22.40 -10.38 -0.09
N ALA A 93 -23.29 -9.42 -0.35
CA ALA A 93 -22.99 -8.28 -1.20
C ALA A 93 -22.16 -7.23 -0.47
N SER A 94 -21.21 -6.62 -1.20
CA SER A 94 -20.46 -5.43 -0.80
C SER A 94 -20.62 -4.35 -1.88
N ARG A 95 -20.58 -3.09 -1.46
CA ARG A 95 -20.71 -1.93 -2.36
C ARG A 95 -19.64 -0.91 -2.03
N ALA A 96 -18.92 -0.45 -3.06
CA ALA A 96 -17.97 0.65 -2.97
C ALA A 96 -18.48 1.85 -3.77
N VAL A 97 -18.27 3.05 -3.24
CA VAL A 97 -18.68 4.33 -3.86
C VAL A 97 -17.46 5.22 -4.02
N PHE A 98 -17.31 5.80 -5.22
CA PHE A 98 -16.27 6.77 -5.49
C PHE A 98 -16.69 8.16 -4.99
N ARG A 99 -15.76 8.87 -4.33
CA ARG A 99 -15.91 10.24 -3.83
C ARG A 99 -14.83 11.13 -4.46
N ASP A 100 -15.23 12.26 -5.00
CA ASP A 100 -14.28 13.20 -5.61
C ASP A 100 -13.16 13.57 -4.62
N GLY A 101 -11.91 13.43 -5.06
CA GLY A 101 -10.70 13.70 -4.29
C GLY A 101 -10.40 12.71 -3.17
N LEU A 102 -11.36 11.92 -2.69
CA LEU A 102 -11.19 10.97 -1.58
C LEU A 102 -11.14 9.51 -2.03
N GLY A 103 -11.28 9.24 -3.33
CA GLY A 103 -11.29 7.90 -3.88
C GLY A 103 -12.47 7.04 -3.45
N CYS A 104 -12.32 5.72 -3.56
CA CYS A 104 -13.37 4.78 -3.23
C CYS A 104 -13.46 4.44 -1.75
N VAL A 105 -14.65 4.05 -1.30
CA VAL A 105 -14.91 3.57 0.07
C VAL A 105 -15.99 2.51 0.03
N LEU A 106 -15.85 1.46 0.85
CA LEU A 106 -16.92 0.50 1.11
C LEU A 106 -18.01 1.12 1.97
N VAL A 107 -19.26 0.81 1.65
CA VAL A 107 -20.44 1.25 2.40
C VAL A 107 -21.00 0.07 3.16
N HIS A 108 -21.02 0.18 4.50
CA HIS A 108 -21.41 -0.90 5.40
C HIS A 108 -22.85 -0.78 5.94
N GLY A 109 -23.52 0.33 5.68
CA GLY A 109 -24.89 0.60 6.13
C GLY A 109 -25.35 1.98 5.70
N ASN A 110 -25.86 2.75 6.66
CA ASN A 110 -26.33 4.12 6.47
C ASN A 110 -25.36 5.15 7.08
N GLU A 111 -24.08 4.79 7.21
CA GLU A 111 -23.07 5.70 7.74
C GLU A 111 -22.91 6.95 6.86
N LEU A 112 -22.65 8.09 7.53
CA LEU A 112 -22.28 9.32 6.85
C LEU A 112 -20.86 9.20 6.35
N LEU A 113 -20.68 9.22 5.03
CA LEU A 113 -19.36 9.17 4.42
C LEU A 113 -18.72 10.56 4.45
N ALA A 114 -17.44 10.62 4.83
CA ALA A 114 -16.65 11.83 4.70
C ALA A 114 -16.62 12.29 3.24
N THR A 115 -16.70 13.59 3.01
CA THR A 115 -16.63 14.24 1.70
C THR A 115 -15.53 15.29 1.68
N ALA A 116 -14.96 15.57 0.51
CA ALA A 116 -14.07 16.70 0.32
C ALA A 116 -14.86 17.95 -0.10
N SER A 117 -14.48 19.12 0.41
CA SER A 117 -15.07 20.37 -0.02
C SER A 117 -14.59 20.76 -1.42
N SER A 118 -15.46 21.44 -2.20
CA SER A 118 -15.10 21.95 -3.52
C SER A 118 -13.89 22.90 -3.45
N ALA A 119 -13.76 23.68 -2.37
CA ALA A 119 -12.63 24.58 -2.16
C ALA A 119 -11.31 23.81 -1.98
N THR A 120 -11.35 22.69 -1.23
CA THR A 120 -10.17 21.80 -1.08
C THR A 120 -9.77 21.20 -2.42
N LEU A 121 -10.74 20.65 -3.17
CA LEU A 121 -10.48 20.08 -4.49
C LEU A 121 -9.90 21.11 -5.47
N ALA A 122 -10.42 22.35 -5.47
CA ALA A 122 -9.92 23.42 -6.33
C ALA A 122 -8.51 23.89 -5.95
N SER A 123 -8.12 23.84 -4.67
CA SER A 123 -6.79 24.24 -4.20
C SER A 123 -5.70 23.21 -4.41
N MET A 124 -6.07 21.96 -4.69
CA MET A 124 -5.11 20.89 -4.91
C MET A 124 -4.49 20.95 -6.31
N ARG A 125 -3.21 20.57 -6.43
CA ARG A 125 -2.49 20.39 -7.71
C ARG A 125 -2.14 21.68 -8.47
N HIS A 126 -2.12 22.84 -7.81
CA HIS A 126 -1.80 24.13 -8.45
C HIS A 126 -0.45 24.74 -8.02
N ALA A 127 0.16 24.24 -6.93
CA ALA A 127 1.46 24.74 -6.51
C ALA A 127 2.58 24.30 -7.45
N GLU A 128 3.57 25.17 -7.66
CA GLU A 128 4.77 24.84 -8.40
C GLU A 128 5.57 23.76 -7.68
N ALA A 129 6.09 22.79 -8.46
CA ALA A 129 6.93 21.73 -7.92
C ALA A 129 8.32 22.28 -7.55
N LEU A 130 8.81 21.90 -6.38
CA LEU A 130 10.19 22.19 -5.96
C LEU A 130 11.17 21.17 -6.59
N LEU A 131 10.74 19.92 -6.76
CA LEU A 131 11.54 18.91 -7.43
C LEU A 131 11.63 19.26 -8.91
N PRO A 132 12.85 19.37 -9.49
CA PRO A 132 13.02 19.56 -10.92
C PRO A 132 12.29 18.47 -11.72
N ALA A 133 11.85 18.80 -12.92
CA ALA A 133 11.23 17.83 -13.81
C ALA A 133 12.20 16.66 -14.08
N ILE A 134 11.77 15.44 -13.77
CA ILE A 134 12.58 14.23 -14.02
C ILE A 134 12.62 13.88 -15.49
N ALA A 135 11.60 14.30 -16.27
CA ALA A 135 11.49 14.13 -17.72
C ALA A 135 10.44 15.08 -18.31
N GLY A 136 10.44 15.22 -19.62
CA GLY A 136 9.37 15.87 -20.40
C GLY A 136 8.08 15.03 -20.51
N PRO A 137 7.10 15.49 -21.33
CA PRO A 137 5.77 14.85 -21.42
C PRO A 137 5.75 13.57 -22.29
N VAL A 138 6.85 13.21 -22.92
CA VAL A 138 6.96 12.01 -23.77
C VAL A 138 7.64 10.86 -23.02
N ILE A 139 7.36 9.63 -23.44
CA ILE A 139 8.02 8.43 -22.92
C ILE A 139 9.51 8.46 -23.27
N VAL A 140 10.38 8.17 -22.29
CA VAL A 140 11.82 8.09 -22.45
C VAL A 140 12.23 6.63 -22.68
N PRO A 141 12.54 6.21 -23.92
CA PRO A 141 13.00 4.86 -24.18
C PRO A 141 14.43 4.66 -23.66
N PRO A 142 14.81 3.41 -23.27
CA PRO A 142 16.20 3.11 -22.96
C PRO A 142 17.11 3.30 -24.19
N THR A 143 18.20 4.04 -24.04
CA THR A 143 19.18 4.25 -25.11
C THR A 143 20.32 3.23 -25.05
N GLU A 144 20.59 2.68 -23.86
CA GLU A 144 21.67 1.72 -23.62
C GLU A 144 21.14 0.29 -23.87
N PRO A 145 21.84 -0.55 -24.69
CA PRO A 145 21.34 -1.89 -25.08
C PRO A 145 21.06 -2.84 -23.91
N ARG A 146 21.91 -2.83 -22.87
CA ARG A 146 21.73 -3.66 -21.69
C ARG A 146 20.51 -3.24 -20.90
N LEU A 147 20.27 -1.94 -20.75
CA LEU A 147 19.09 -1.39 -20.10
C LEU A 147 17.80 -1.74 -20.89
N LYS A 148 17.88 -1.70 -22.22
CA LYS A 148 16.77 -2.15 -23.08
C LYS A 148 16.46 -3.63 -22.84
N ALA A 149 17.48 -4.50 -22.80
CA ALA A 149 17.31 -5.92 -22.53
C ALA A 149 16.73 -6.19 -21.10
N ALA A 150 17.14 -5.40 -20.12
CA ALA A 150 16.59 -5.48 -18.77
C ALA A 150 15.08 -5.14 -18.74
N LEU A 151 14.65 -4.10 -19.46
CA LEU A 151 13.24 -3.78 -19.61
C LEU A 151 12.48 -4.86 -20.41
N ASP A 152 13.06 -5.39 -21.48
CA ASP A 152 12.47 -6.49 -22.26
C ASP A 152 12.20 -7.69 -21.34
N ALA A 153 13.18 -8.07 -20.52
CA ALA A 153 13.04 -9.16 -19.55
C ALA A 153 12.00 -8.89 -18.44
N ALA A 154 11.88 -7.62 -17.99
CA ALA A 154 10.91 -7.24 -16.95
C ALA A 154 9.46 -7.28 -17.46
N PHE A 155 9.22 -7.14 -18.77
CA PHE A 155 7.90 -7.24 -19.40
C PHE A 155 7.65 -8.60 -20.06
N ALA A 156 8.67 -9.45 -20.21
CA ALA A 156 8.48 -10.80 -20.76
C ALA A 156 7.64 -11.67 -19.83
N GLU A 157 6.60 -12.29 -20.36
CA GLU A 157 5.73 -13.18 -19.60
C GLU A 157 6.21 -14.63 -19.64
N PRO A 158 6.05 -15.40 -18.56
CA PRO A 158 6.18 -16.85 -18.62
C PRO A 158 5.16 -17.47 -19.58
N ASP A 159 5.52 -18.57 -20.26
CA ASP A 159 4.62 -19.29 -21.18
C ASP A 159 3.35 -19.80 -20.49
N ARG A 160 3.39 -19.98 -19.19
CA ARG A 160 2.26 -20.47 -18.38
C ARG A 160 2.08 -19.63 -17.11
N PRO A 161 0.83 -19.49 -16.62
CA PRO A 161 0.56 -18.84 -15.35
C PRO A 161 1.36 -19.47 -14.19
N PRO A 162 1.68 -18.68 -13.15
CA PRO A 162 1.31 -17.28 -12.94
C PRO A 162 2.14 -16.29 -13.78
N HIS A 163 1.52 -15.18 -14.19
CA HIS A 163 2.11 -14.13 -15.03
C HIS A 163 2.71 -13.01 -14.19
N ARG A 164 3.68 -12.26 -14.78
CA ARG A 164 4.26 -11.04 -14.18
C ARG A 164 3.31 -9.88 -14.23
N ASN A 165 2.61 -9.73 -15.34
CA ASN A 165 1.71 -8.61 -15.58
C ASN A 165 2.35 -7.26 -15.22
N THR A 166 3.60 -7.02 -15.66
CA THR A 166 4.28 -5.74 -15.46
C THR A 166 3.52 -4.64 -16.20
N LYS A 167 3.13 -3.58 -15.51
CA LYS A 167 2.31 -2.48 -16.05
C LYS A 167 3.11 -1.22 -16.32
N ALA A 168 4.11 -0.93 -15.48
CA ALA A 168 5.03 0.18 -15.70
C ALA A 168 6.37 -0.10 -15.06
N VAL A 169 7.44 0.36 -15.70
CA VAL A 169 8.79 0.50 -15.14
C VAL A 169 9.26 1.91 -15.40
N VAL A 170 9.80 2.57 -14.37
CA VAL A 170 10.39 3.91 -14.45
C VAL A 170 11.75 3.88 -13.74
N ILE A 171 12.80 4.36 -14.40
CA ILE A 171 14.18 4.35 -13.91
C ILE A 171 14.73 5.77 -13.92
N VAL A 172 15.07 6.28 -12.72
CA VAL A 172 15.64 7.62 -12.52
C VAL A 172 17.07 7.47 -12.00
N HIS A 173 18.03 8.02 -12.71
CA HIS A 173 19.43 8.06 -12.33
C HIS A 173 19.88 9.52 -12.25
N GLU A 174 20.58 9.91 -11.17
CA GLU A 174 21.06 11.27 -10.93
C GLU A 174 19.97 12.35 -11.09
N GLY A 175 18.74 12.02 -10.66
CA GLY A 175 17.58 12.91 -10.72
C GLY A 175 16.91 13.04 -12.09
N LYS A 176 17.39 12.30 -13.11
CA LYS A 176 16.83 12.29 -14.47
C LYS A 176 16.27 10.91 -14.80
N LEU A 177 15.14 10.88 -15.46
CA LEU A 177 14.56 9.67 -16.02
C LEU A 177 15.39 9.21 -17.21
N ILE A 178 15.97 8.01 -17.12
CA ILE A 178 16.83 7.43 -18.16
C ILE A 178 16.13 6.35 -18.99
N ALA A 179 15.07 5.74 -18.44
CA ALA A 179 14.24 4.79 -19.18
C ALA A 179 12.88 4.62 -18.50
N GLU A 180 11.85 4.39 -19.30
CA GLU A 180 10.54 3.98 -18.84
C GLU A 180 9.84 3.15 -19.92
N ARG A 181 8.91 2.30 -19.44
CA ARG A 181 8.04 1.51 -20.31
C ARG A 181 6.72 1.26 -19.62
N TYR A 182 5.65 1.20 -20.40
CA TYR A 182 4.28 0.95 -19.98
C TYR A 182 3.69 -0.18 -20.80
N ALA A 183 2.86 -1.02 -20.16
CA ALA A 183 2.04 -2.01 -20.86
C ALA A 183 0.90 -1.31 -21.61
N GLU A 184 0.28 -2.02 -22.55
CA GLU A 184 -0.91 -1.55 -23.25
C GLU A 184 -2.03 -1.13 -22.24
N GLY A 185 -2.67 0.00 -22.52
CA GLY A 185 -3.68 0.60 -21.63
C GLY A 185 -3.12 1.41 -20.45
N TYR A 186 -1.78 1.47 -20.29
CA TYR A 186 -1.11 2.26 -19.26
C TYR A 186 -0.24 3.35 -19.88
N GLY A 187 -0.05 4.44 -19.16
CA GLY A 187 0.78 5.56 -19.61
C GLY A 187 1.37 6.35 -18.47
N ILE A 188 2.06 7.43 -18.82
CA ILE A 188 2.81 8.31 -17.92
C ILE A 188 1.97 8.75 -16.70
N ASN A 189 0.69 9.06 -16.93
CA ASN A 189 -0.21 9.64 -15.95
C ASN A 189 -1.22 8.63 -15.37
N THR A 190 -1.17 7.35 -15.77
CA THR A 190 -2.10 6.34 -15.24
C THR A 190 -1.81 6.09 -13.77
N PRO A 191 -2.71 6.43 -12.84
CA PRO A 191 -2.55 6.09 -11.43
C PRO A 191 -2.67 4.57 -11.28
N ILE A 192 -1.76 3.96 -10.53
CA ILE A 192 -1.77 2.52 -10.25
C ILE A 192 -1.78 2.34 -8.74
N LEU A 193 -2.59 1.39 -8.26
CA LEU A 193 -2.72 1.10 -6.83
C LEU A 193 -1.38 0.63 -6.25
N GLY A 194 -0.87 1.37 -5.27
CA GLY A 194 0.45 1.13 -4.66
C GLY A 194 0.46 0.06 -3.59
N PHE A 195 -0.72 -0.35 -3.10
CA PHE A 195 -0.83 -1.26 -1.95
C PHE A 195 0.07 -0.79 -0.79
N SER A 196 0.84 -1.69 -0.18
CA SER A 196 1.67 -1.40 0.99
C SER A 196 2.82 -0.42 0.75
N MET A 197 3.14 -0.01 -0.49
CA MET A 197 4.03 1.14 -0.71
C MET A 197 3.49 2.43 -0.05
N THR A 198 2.19 2.51 0.15
CA THR A 198 1.52 3.62 0.84
C THR A 198 2.02 3.81 2.28
N LYS A 199 2.52 2.75 2.94
CA LYS A 199 3.11 2.84 4.28
C LYS A 199 4.33 3.77 4.33
N SER A 200 5.13 3.78 3.26
CA SER A 200 6.27 4.70 3.14
C SER A 200 5.81 6.16 2.98
N VAL A 201 4.66 6.39 2.35
CA VAL A 201 4.04 7.71 2.28
C VAL A 201 3.54 8.15 3.66
N THR A 202 2.89 7.26 4.42
CA THR A 202 2.49 7.55 5.81
C THR A 202 3.70 7.86 6.69
N ASN A 203 4.82 7.13 6.53
CA ASN A 203 6.10 7.47 7.18
C ASN A 203 6.53 8.91 6.82
N ALA A 204 6.47 9.31 5.56
CA ALA A 204 6.85 10.66 5.14
C ALA A 204 5.93 11.73 5.76
N LEU A 205 4.61 11.50 5.82
CA LEU A 205 3.65 12.42 6.44
C LEU A 205 3.91 12.57 7.95
N VAL A 206 4.24 11.48 8.65
CA VAL A 206 4.70 11.51 10.05
C VAL A 206 6.01 12.30 10.15
N GLY A 207 6.98 12.04 9.27
CA GLY A 207 8.25 12.78 9.21
C GLY A 207 8.05 14.28 9.03
N ILE A 208 7.13 14.72 8.18
CA ILE A 208 6.79 16.13 8.02
C ILE A 208 6.22 16.73 9.32
N LEU A 209 5.39 15.99 10.04
CA LEU A 209 4.88 16.46 11.34
C LEU A 209 5.99 16.54 12.40
N VAL A 210 6.98 15.65 12.36
CA VAL A 210 8.18 15.73 13.20
C VAL A 210 9.04 16.96 12.81
N GLN A 211 9.27 17.18 11.51
CA GLN A 211 9.98 18.37 11.01
C GLN A 211 9.30 19.67 11.47
N LYS A 212 7.97 19.68 11.53
CA LYS A 212 7.15 20.80 12.00
C LYS A 212 6.99 20.84 13.53
N ARG A 213 7.69 19.98 14.29
CA ARG A 213 7.61 19.85 15.75
C ARG A 213 6.19 19.60 16.28
N ARG A 214 5.34 18.92 15.49
CA ARG A 214 3.97 18.56 15.86
C ARG A 214 3.84 17.12 16.36
N LEU A 215 4.88 16.30 16.15
CA LEU A 215 5.04 14.94 16.67
C LEU A 215 6.47 14.70 17.13
N VAL A 216 6.63 13.75 18.05
CA VAL A 216 7.92 13.25 18.54
C VAL A 216 7.82 11.71 18.47
N THR A 217 8.82 11.06 17.87
CA THR A 217 8.72 9.62 17.53
C THR A 217 8.76 8.70 18.75
N ASP A 218 9.55 9.03 19.75
CA ASP A 218 9.70 8.30 21.01
C ASP A 218 8.63 8.63 22.07
N ALA A 219 7.78 9.63 21.79
CA ALA A 219 6.64 9.93 22.64
C ALA A 219 5.50 8.89 22.45
N PRO A 220 4.69 8.66 23.51
CA PRO A 220 3.47 7.87 23.42
C PRO A 220 2.57 8.33 22.29
N ALA A 221 1.98 7.36 21.58
CA ALA A 221 1.06 7.64 20.49
C ALA A 221 -0.15 8.43 21.02
N PRO A 222 -0.48 9.60 20.44
CA PRO A 222 -1.52 10.48 20.97
C PRO A 222 -2.92 10.00 20.56
N LEU A 223 -3.28 8.80 20.96
CA LEU A 223 -4.57 8.17 20.72
C LEU A 223 -5.43 8.26 21.98
N PRO A 224 -6.52 9.03 22.00
CA PRO A 224 -7.33 9.24 23.19
C PRO A 224 -7.85 7.92 23.83
N ALA A 225 -8.14 6.92 23.01
CA ALA A 225 -8.62 5.61 23.47
C ALA A 225 -7.61 4.86 24.36
N TRP A 226 -6.32 5.24 24.35
CA TRP A 226 -5.25 4.61 25.14
C TRP A 226 -4.81 5.44 26.36
N GLN A 227 -5.45 6.59 26.61
CA GLN A 227 -5.09 7.53 27.69
C GLN A 227 -5.65 7.15 29.05
N GLY A 228 -6.29 5.97 29.18
CA GLY A 228 -6.79 5.47 30.48
C GLY A 228 -5.63 5.19 31.45
N ALA A 229 -5.82 5.52 32.75
CA ALA A 229 -4.77 5.46 33.77
C ALA A 229 -4.05 4.09 33.90
N ASN A 230 -4.71 3.01 33.48
CA ASN A 230 -4.20 1.64 33.58
C ASN A 230 -4.13 0.93 32.20
N ASP A 231 -4.23 1.65 31.10
CA ASP A 231 -4.15 1.04 29.79
C ASP A 231 -2.68 0.89 29.35
N PRO A 232 -2.14 -0.35 29.28
CA PRO A 232 -0.73 -0.55 28.90
C PRO A 232 -0.42 -0.10 27.48
N ARG A 233 -1.43 0.05 26.60
CA ARG A 233 -1.27 0.57 25.22
C ARG A 233 -0.88 2.05 25.21
N GLY A 234 -1.14 2.78 26.30
CA GLY A 234 -0.70 4.17 26.47
C GLY A 234 0.81 4.36 26.42
N ALA A 235 1.59 3.30 26.58
CA ALA A 235 3.06 3.32 26.45
C ALA A 235 3.56 3.11 25.01
N ILE A 236 2.69 2.72 24.07
CA ILE A 236 3.09 2.50 22.67
C ILE A 236 3.49 3.83 22.04
N THR A 237 4.71 3.90 21.49
CA THR A 237 5.24 5.10 20.84
C THR A 237 4.91 5.15 19.35
N ILE A 238 5.03 6.36 18.76
CA ILE A 238 4.92 6.53 17.30
C ILE A 238 5.98 5.71 16.56
N GLU A 239 7.21 5.66 17.09
CA GLU A 239 8.28 4.85 16.52
C GLU A 239 7.91 3.36 16.49
N GLN A 240 7.37 2.82 17.56
CA GLN A 240 6.95 1.41 17.62
C GLN A 240 5.84 1.06 16.62
N LEU A 241 4.91 2.00 16.36
CA LEU A 241 3.93 1.85 15.28
C LEU A 241 4.59 1.87 13.90
N LEU A 242 5.49 2.83 13.63
CA LEU A 242 6.26 2.91 12.37
C LEU A 242 7.09 1.66 12.10
N ARG A 243 7.70 1.10 13.16
CA ARG A 243 8.59 -0.07 13.11
C ARG A 243 7.89 -1.41 13.22
N MET A 244 6.55 -1.45 13.24
CA MET A 244 5.76 -2.69 13.36
C MET A 244 6.08 -3.48 14.65
N SER A 245 6.38 -2.78 15.75
CA SER A 245 6.75 -3.39 17.04
C SER A 245 5.85 -2.94 18.19
N SER A 246 4.59 -2.59 17.89
CA SER A 246 3.61 -2.11 18.88
C SER A 246 3.20 -3.17 19.92
N GLY A 247 3.33 -4.46 19.61
CA GLY A 247 2.87 -5.55 20.45
C GLY A 247 1.35 -5.77 20.43
N LEU A 248 0.60 -5.08 19.57
CA LEU A 248 -0.83 -5.29 19.39
C LEU A 248 -1.14 -6.59 18.63
N ALA A 249 -2.29 -7.20 18.89
CA ALA A 249 -2.80 -8.40 18.23
C ALA A 249 -3.33 -8.08 16.82
N LEU A 250 -2.47 -7.56 15.95
CA LEU A 250 -2.83 -7.05 14.62
C LEU A 250 -1.93 -7.63 13.51
N ASP A 251 -1.41 -8.83 13.71
CA ASP A 251 -0.49 -9.49 12.79
C ASP A 251 -1.16 -9.77 11.44
N GLU A 252 -0.46 -9.51 10.36
CA GLU A 252 -0.87 -9.88 9.00
C GLU A 252 -0.35 -11.29 8.68
N THR A 253 -1.27 -12.25 8.54
CA THR A 253 -0.95 -13.66 8.27
C THR A 253 -1.12 -14.03 6.80
N GLY A 254 -1.67 -13.13 5.98
CA GLY A 254 -2.02 -13.39 4.58
C GLY A 254 -3.22 -14.32 4.40
N SER A 255 -3.93 -14.64 5.48
CA SER A 255 -5.20 -15.38 5.44
C SER A 255 -6.38 -14.42 5.21
N GLY A 256 -7.50 -14.92 4.68
CA GLY A 256 -8.73 -14.12 4.57
C GLY A 256 -9.37 -13.74 5.92
N PHE A 257 -8.81 -14.22 7.03
CA PHE A 257 -9.32 -14.05 8.39
C PHE A 257 -8.45 -13.13 9.24
N ASP A 258 -7.39 -12.57 8.70
CA ASP A 258 -6.50 -11.73 9.49
C ASP A 258 -7.09 -10.34 9.78
N PRO A 259 -6.59 -9.65 10.85
CA PRO A 259 -7.11 -8.36 11.28
C PRO A 259 -7.08 -7.28 10.18
N SER A 260 -6.09 -7.30 9.29
CA SER A 260 -5.99 -6.30 8.21
C SER A 260 -7.14 -6.43 7.21
N ASN A 261 -7.52 -7.67 6.85
CA ASN A 261 -8.64 -7.91 5.96
C ASN A 261 -9.97 -7.47 6.59
N GLN A 262 -10.18 -7.80 7.85
CA GLN A 262 -11.36 -7.34 8.58
C GLN A 262 -11.39 -5.80 8.63
N MET A 263 -10.28 -5.17 8.99
CA MET A 263 -10.18 -3.71 9.05
C MET A 263 -10.50 -3.05 7.70
N PHE A 264 -9.93 -3.54 6.60
CA PHE A 264 -10.10 -2.88 5.30
C PHE A 264 -11.48 -3.09 4.69
N TYR A 265 -12.13 -4.25 4.93
CA TYR A 265 -13.30 -4.65 4.17
C TYR A 265 -14.59 -4.80 4.98
N ASP A 266 -14.50 -4.79 6.32
CA ASP A 266 -15.67 -4.94 7.18
C ASP A 266 -15.90 -3.76 8.14
N GLU A 267 -14.93 -2.79 8.22
CA GLU A 267 -15.00 -1.73 9.24
C GLU A 267 -15.03 -0.32 8.60
N PRO A 268 -16.04 0.50 8.91
CA PRO A 268 -16.12 1.88 8.42
C PRO A 268 -15.10 2.82 9.08
N ASP A 269 -14.74 2.60 10.34
CA ASP A 269 -13.65 3.28 11.07
C ASP A 269 -12.48 2.31 11.26
N MET A 270 -11.62 2.27 10.24
CA MET A 270 -10.47 1.37 10.21
C MET A 270 -9.50 1.60 11.38
N ALA A 271 -9.28 2.86 11.74
CA ALA A 271 -8.40 3.20 12.85
C ALA A 271 -9.06 2.90 14.22
N GLY A 272 -10.37 3.06 14.34
CA GLY A 272 -11.13 2.66 15.51
C GLY A 272 -11.03 1.16 15.79
N TYR A 273 -11.15 0.33 14.74
CA TYR A 273 -10.91 -1.10 14.84
C TYR A 273 -9.49 -1.41 15.34
N ALA A 274 -8.47 -0.78 14.76
CA ALA A 274 -7.09 -0.99 15.16
C ALA A 274 -6.80 -0.54 16.60
N GLN A 275 -7.42 0.55 17.07
CA GLN A 275 -7.32 1.05 18.45
C GLN A 275 -7.91 0.08 19.49
N ALA A 276 -8.92 -0.70 19.10
CA ALA A 276 -9.58 -1.66 20.01
C ALA A 276 -8.76 -2.95 20.22
N ALA A 277 -7.68 -3.15 19.44
CA ALA A 277 -6.86 -4.35 19.55
C ALA A 277 -6.20 -4.48 20.93
N ARG A 278 -6.13 -5.72 21.45
CA ARG A 278 -5.46 -6.03 22.71
C ARG A 278 -3.94 -6.08 22.52
N LEU A 279 -3.22 -5.81 23.60
CA LEU A 279 -1.77 -6.02 23.68
C LEU A 279 -1.48 -7.51 23.90
N VAL A 280 -0.56 -8.09 23.13
CA VAL A 280 -0.13 -9.51 23.22
C VAL A 280 1.38 -9.66 23.45
N ALA A 281 2.13 -8.57 23.36
CA ALA A 281 3.56 -8.50 23.70
C ALA A 281 3.87 -7.10 24.22
N ALA A 282 4.92 -6.96 25.01
CA ALA A 282 5.39 -5.64 25.42
C ALA A 282 5.80 -4.81 24.19
N PRO A 283 5.44 -3.51 24.12
CA PRO A 283 5.84 -2.64 23.03
C PRO A 283 7.38 -2.65 22.82
N GLY A 284 7.81 -2.74 21.58
CA GLY A 284 9.24 -2.76 21.22
C GLY A 284 9.92 -4.14 21.32
N THR A 285 9.24 -5.21 21.74
CA THR A 285 9.87 -6.52 21.97
C THR A 285 9.60 -7.55 20.88
N ARG A 286 8.58 -7.32 20.04
CA ARG A 286 8.18 -8.24 18.98
C ARG A 286 7.89 -7.47 17.71
N TRP A 287 8.53 -7.88 16.62
CA TRP A 287 8.17 -7.39 15.28
C TRP A 287 7.04 -8.22 14.69
N ALA A 288 6.03 -7.55 14.16
CA ALA A 288 4.93 -8.18 13.43
C ALA A 288 4.39 -7.20 12.39
N TYR A 289 4.53 -7.55 11.10
CA TYR A 289 4.02 -6.70 10.02
C TYR A 289 2.52 -6.50 10.17
N SER A 290 2.08 -5.23 10.10
CA SER A 290 0.69 -4.86 10.40
C SER A 290 0.26 -3.60 9.65
N SER A 291 -0.69 -3.74 8.73
CA SER A 291 -1.37 -2.60 8.10
C SER A 291 -2.14 -1.77 9.12
N ALA A 292 -2.69 -2.41 10.15
CA ALA A 292 -3.45 -1.73 11.19
C ALA A 292 -2.57 -0.79 12.04
N SER A 293 -1.30 -1.14 12.30
CA SER A 293 -0.35 -0.20 12.95
C SER A 293 -0.14 1.07 12.13
N THR A 294 -0.05 0.94 10.80
CA THR A 294 0.04 2.11 9.91
C THR A 294 -1.28 2.88 9.84
N GLN A 295 -2.42 2.21 9.95
CA GLN A 295 -3.71 2.88 9.97
C GLN A 295 -3.88 3.75 11.22
N LEU A 296 -3.33 3.33 12.37
CA LEU A 296 -3.23 4.17 13.58
C LEU A 296 -2.39 5.42 13.32
N LEU A 297 -1.25 5.30 12.61
CA LEU A 297 -0.45 6.46 12.22
C LEU A 297 -1.21 7.41 11.31
N SER A 298 -2.00 6.89 10.36
CA SER A 298 -2.85 7.69 9.48
C SER A 298 -3.89 8.50 10.27
N ARG A 299 -4.48 7.90 11.30
CA ARG A 299 -5.40 8.58 12.24
C ARG A 299 -4.68 9.68 13.00
N ILE A 300 -3.48 9.40 13.53
CA ILE A 300 -2.65 10.39 14.23
C ILE A 300 -2.32 11.56 13.30
N VAL A 301 -1.92 11.30 12.05
CA VAL A 301 -1.67 12.35 11.06
C VAL A 301 -2.92 13.21 10.87
N ARG A 302 -4.09 12.59 10.59
CA ARG A 302 -5.36 13.31 10.42
C ARG A 302 -5.67 14.21 11.62
N ASP A 303 -5.62 13.66 12.81
CA ASP A 303 -6.00 14.36 14.03
C ASP A 303 -5.03 15.52 14.33
N ARG A 304 -3.73 15.37 14.02
CA ARG A 304 -2.72 16.42 14.18
C ARG A 304 -2.85 17.57 13.17
N VAL A 305 -3.54 17.39 12.07
CA VAL A 305 -3.66 18.42 11.03
C VAL A 305 -5.04 19.10 10.99
N GLY A 306 -5.95 18.75 11.90
CA GLY A 306 -7.27 19.38 12.01
C GLY A 306 -8.43 18.40 12.08
N GLY A 307 -8.19 17.08 12.07
CA GLY A 307 -9.19 16.04 12.36
C GLY A 307 -10.20 15.75 11.25
N THR A 308 -10.08 16.37 10.08
CA THR A 308 -11.02 16.21 8.95
C THR A 308 -10.34 15.67 7.69
N ALA A 309 -11.11 15.07 6.79
CA ALA A 309 -10.66 14.64 5.47
C ALA A 309 -10.01 15.79 4.69
N ASP A 310 -10.67 16.95 4.65
CA ASP A 310 -10.17 18.16 4.00
C ASP A 310 -8.81 18.62 4.54
N ALA A 311 -8.65 18.61 5.85
CA ALA A 311 -7.42 19.08 6.49
C ALA A 311 -6.24 18.17 6.18
N VAL A 312 -6.42 16.84 6.26
CA VAL A 312 -5.34 15.88 5.97
C VAL A 312 -5.03 15.85 4.48
N GLN A 313 -6.04 16.01 3.62
CA GLN A 313 -5.85 16.10 2.19
C GLN A 313 -4.99 17.33 1.82
N ARG A 314 -5.40 18.53 2.27
CA ARG A 314 -4.60 19.75 2.07
C ARG A 314 -3.18 19.59 2.60
N PHE A 315 -3.02 19.04 3.78
CA PHE A 315 -1.69 18.80 4.35
C PHE A 315 -0.83 17.89 3.46
N ALA A 316 -1.37 16.74 3.04
CA ALA A 316 -0.64 15.80 2.21
C ALA A 316 -0.24 16.41 0.85
N PHE A 317 -1.14 17.17 0.22
CA PHE A 317 -0.84 17.82 -1.05
C PHE A 317 0.17 18.97 -0.86
N THR A 318 -0.10 19.92 0.03
CA THR A 318 0.75 21.11 0.21
C THR A 318 2.16 20.78 0.70
N GLU A 319 2.28 19.79 1.59
CA GLU A 319 3.56 19.52 2.26
C GLU A 319 4.38 18.40 1.61
N LEU A 320 3.73 17.50 0.84
CA LEU A 320 4.40 16.36 0.24
C LEU A 320 4.22 16.30 -1.28
N PHE A 321 2.99 16.16 -1.78
CA PHE A 321 2.78 15.82 -3.18
C PHE A 321 3.09 16.97 -4.14
N ASP A 322 2.64 18.19 -3.83
CA ASP A 322 2.89 19.37 -4.65
C ASP A 322 4.38 19.75 -4.72
N PRO A 323 5.12 19.80 -3.59
CA PRO A 323 6.57 20.01 -3.62
C PRO A 323 7.32 19.01 -4.49
N LEU A 324 6.87 17.74 -4.54
CA LEU A 324 7.45 16.70 -5.38
C LEU A 324 6.96 16.76 -6.83
N GLY A 325 5.94 17.56 -7.16
CA GLY A 325 5.31 17.58 -8.46
C GLY A 325 4.54 16.30 -8.78
N MET A 326 4.03 15.59 -7.77
CA MET A 326 3.18 14.41 -7.93
C MET A 326 1.76 14.86 -8.27
N ARG A 327 1.30 14.60 -9.49
CA ARG A 327 0.04 15.15 -10.02
C ARG A 327 -1.06 14.11 -10.21
N SER A 328 -0.71 12.83 -10.25
CA SER A 328 -1.65 11.72 -10.47
C SER A 328 -1.89 10.92 -9.18
N VAL A 329 -1.99 11.62 -8.05
CA VAL A 329 -2.16 11.01 -6.72
C VAL A 329 -3.63 11.00 -6.31
N THR A 330 -4.10 9.86 -5.82
CA THR A 330 -5.32 9.74 -5.02
C THR A 330 -4.98 8.96 -3.76
N LEU A 331 -5.06 9.60 -2.60
CA LEU A 331 -4.95 8.97 -1.28
C LEU A 331 -6.36 8.70 -0.78
N GLU A 332 -6.80 7.46 -0.86
CA GLU A 332 -8.16 7.08 -0.49
C GLU A 332 -8.37 7.15 1.03
N MET A 333 -9.60 7.41 1.42
CA MET A 333 -9.98 7.57 2.83
C MET A 333 -11.10 6.61 3.21
N ASP A 334 -11.07 6.16 4.46
CA ASP A 334 -12.18 5.40 5.04
C ASP A 334 -13.46 6.25 5.20
N ALA A 335 -14.52 5.68 5.73
CA ALA A 335 -15.80 6.38 5.90
C ALA A 335 -15.69 7.57 6.85
N THR A 336 -14.74 7.55 7.79
CA THR A 336 -14.51 8.62 8.78
C THR A 336 -13.61 9.75 8.26
N GLY A 337 -13.06 9.62 7.06
CA GLY A 337 -12.11 10.57 6.48
C GLY A 337 -10.67 10.40 6.99
N THR A 338 -10.34 9.23 7.51
CA THR A 338 -8.95 8.85 7.80
C THR A 338 -8.32 8.27 6.53
N PRO A 339 -7.12 8.73 6.11
CA PRO A 339 -6.43 8.12 4.98
C PRO A 339 -6.21 6.63 5.19
N VAL A 340 -6.47 5.83 4.16
CA VAL A 340 -6.13 4.39 4.18
C VAL A 340 -4.63 4.25 3.86
N GLY A 341 -3.82 4.89 4.70
CA GLY A 341 -2.38 5.08 4.50
C GLY A 341 -1.53 3.81 4.62
N ALA A 342 -2.17 2.69 4.89
CA ALA A 342 -1.51 1.40 4.88
C ALA A 342 -1.58 0.70 3.51
N HIS A 343 -2.52 1.15 2.60
CA HIS A 343 -2.85 0.33 1.43
C HIS A 343 -3.33 1.11 0.21
N TYR A 344 -4.26 2.06 0.36
CA TYR A 344 -5.02 2.62 -0.75
C TYR A 344 -4.52 4.03 -1.15
N MET A 345 -3.33 4.09 -1.75
CA MET A 345 -2.90 5.23 -2.54
C MET A 345 -2.65 4.78 -3.98
N LEU A 346 -3.25 5.50 -4.91
CA LEU A 346 -3.01 5.35 -6.34
C LEU A 346 -2.15 6.52 -6.81
N ALA A 347 -1.11 6.25 -7.59
CA ALA A 347 -0.26 7.26 -8.20
C ALA A 347 0.38 6.71 -9.47
N SER A 348 0.80 7.60 -10.38
CA SER A 348 1.53 7.19 -11.58
C SER A 348 2.92 6.64 -11.23
N ALA A 349 3.48 5.81 -12.09
CA ALA A 349 4.83 5.28 -11.87
C ALA A 349 5.88 6.41 -11.78
N ARG A 350 5.70 7.50 -12.53
CA ARG A 350 6.55 8.69 -12.41
C ARG A 350 6.38 9.40 -11.07
N ASP A 351 5.18 9.45 -10.52
CA ASP A 351 4.95 10.05 -9.19
C ASP A 351 5.60 9.20 -8.10
N TRP A 352 5.51 7.87 -8.18
CA TRP A 352 6.25 6.99 -7.27
C TRP A 352 7.77 7.16 -7.38
N ALA A 353 8.31 7.43 -8.58
CA ALA A 353 9.74 7.73 -8.75
C ALA A 353 10.12 9.09 -8.14
N ARG A 354 9.27 10.11 -8.22
CA ARG A 354 9.45 11.40 -7.53
C ARG A 354 9.45 11.22 -6.01
N PHE A 355 8.55 10.37 -5.50
CA PHE A 355 8.54 10.01 -4.08
C PHE A 355 9.85 9.30 -3.66
N GLY A 356 10.33 8.34 -4.43
CA GLY A 356 11.62 7.69 -4.21
C GLY A 356 12.79 8.70 -4.23
N SER A 357 12.74 9.70 -5.10
CA SER A 357 13.76 10.75 -5.20
C SER A 357 13.83 11.65 -3.95
N LEU A 358 12.71 11.86 -3.25
CA LEU A 358 12.73 12.55 -1.95
C LEU A 358 13.63 11.82 -0.94
N PHE A 359 13.49 10.51 -0.85
CA PHE A 359 14.30 9.69 0.06
C PHE A 359 15.74 9.55 -0.43
N LEU A 360 15.97 9.42 -1.73
CA LEU A 360 17.32 9.43 -2.32
C LEU A 360 18.09 10.71 -1.96
N ASN A 361 17.40 11.84 -1.87
CA ASN A 361 17.97 13.14 -1.55
C ASN A 361 17.85 13.52 -0.06
N ASP A 362 17.81 12.54 0.84
CA ASP A 362 17.74 12.73 2.30
C ASP A 362 16.66 13.73 2.74
N GLY A 363 15.48 13.66 2.11
CA GLY A 363 14.34 14.50 2.47
C GLY A 363 14.44 15.95 2.01
N VAL A 364 15.38 16.29 1.12
CA VAL A 364 15.55 17.64 0.56
C VAL A 364 15.08 17.70 -0.88
N VAL A 365 14.33 18.74 -1.22
CA VAL A 365 13.78 18.96 -2.57
C VAL A 365 13.90 20.44 -2.93
N GLY A 366 14.56 20.78 -4.02
CA GLY A 366 14.75 22.17 -4.48
C GLY A 366 15.39 23.06 -3.41
N GLY A 367 16.33 22.53 -2.62
CA GLY A 367 16.96 23.23 -1.50
C GLY A 367 16.09 23.34 -0.24
N ARG A 368 14.83 22.91 -0.27
CA ARG A 368 13.94 22.90 0.90
C ARG A 368 13.94 21.52 1.57
N ARG A 369 14.16 21.48 2.88
CA ARG A 369 14.05 20.26 3.68
C ARG A 369 12.58 19.95 3.97
N ILE A 370 12.10 18.83 3.46
CA ILE A 370 10.73 18.31 3.64
C ILE A 370 10.68 17.36 4.86
N LEU A 371 11.65 16.44 4.95
CA LEU A 371 11.78 15.48 6.06
C LEU A 371 12.89 15.92 7.03
N PRO A 372 12.81 15.58 8.32
CA PRO A 372 13.86 15.92 9.28
C PRO A 372 15.24 15.40 8.84
N GLU A 373 16.29 16.07 9.23
CA GLU A 373 17.64 15.52 9.11
C GLU A 373 17.74 14.18 9.81
N GLY A 374 18.36 13.18 9.15
CA GLY A 374 18.47 11.82 9.67
C GLY A 374 17.20 10.96 9.52
N TRP A 375 16.09 11.52 8.98
CA TRP A 375 14.84 10.77 8.84
C TRP A 375 14.97 9.56 7.92
N VAL A 376 15.73 9.66 6.84
CA VAL A 376 15.97 8.52 5.91
C VAL A 376 16.76 7.44 6.63
N LYS A 377 17.82 7.80 7.38
CA LYS A 377 18.57 6.85 8.22
C LYS A 377 17.65 6.17 9.23
N PHE A 378 16.85 6.94 9.99
CA PHE A 378 15.85 6.42 10.94
C PHE A 378 14.87 5.44 10.26
N SER A 379 14.38 5.80 9.07
CA SER A 379 13.41 5.00 8.32
C SER A 379 13.98 3.69 7.80
N THR A 380 15.28 3.63 7.52
CA THR A 380 15.96 2.47 6.93
C THR A 380 16.79 1.66 7.93
N GLU A 381 16.80 2.04 9.21
CA GLU A 381 17.44 1.29 10.28
C GLU A 381 16.66 0.00 10.57
N PRO A 382 17.29 -1.20 10.53
CA PRO A 382 16.63 -2.48 10.80
C PRO A 382 15.96 -2.53 12.17
N THR A 383 14.78 -3.12 12.25
CA THR A 383 14.03 -3.31 13.49
C THR A 383 14.14 -4.75 13.96
N LEU A 384 14.62 -4.96 15.19
CA LEU A 384 14.66 -6.28 15.86
C LEU A 384 15.26 -7.40 14.98
N GLY A 385 16.30 -7.06 14.20
CA GLY A 385 17.00 -8.03 13.34
C GLY A 385 16.30 -8.39 12.03
N THR A 386 15.16 -7.74 11.70
CA THR A 386 14.45 -7.96 10.43
C THR A 386 14.96 -7.01 9.34
N ALA A 387 14.66 -7.33 8.06
CA ALA A 387 14.90 -6.43 6.93
C ALA A 387 13.84 -5.31 6.82
N TYR A 388 13.27 -4.82 7.94
CA TYR A 388 12.27 -3.77 7.98
C TYR A 388 12.69 -2.65 8.94
N GLY A 389 12.62 -1.43 8.47
CA GLY A 389 12.86 -0.23 9.27
C GLY A 389 11.56 0.40 9.78
N ALA A 390 11.42 1.69 9.61
CA ALA A 390 10.21 2.44 9.94
C ALA A 390 9.44 2.78 8.63
N GLY A 391 8.60 1.86 8.15
CA GLY A 391 7.83 2.04 6.91
C GLY A 391 8.61 1.75 5.61
N TRP A 392 9.84 1.25 5.70
CA TRP A 392 10.70 0.86 4.58
C TRP A 392 11.34 -0.49 4.81
N TRP A 393 11.53 -1.26 3.74
CA TRP A 393 12.37 -2.46 3.73
C TRP A 393 13.81 -2.05 3.44
N THR A 394 14.79 -2.82 3.94
CA THR A 394 16.20 -2.46 3.86
C THR A 394 17.08 -3.67 3.56
N ASN A 395 18.26 -3.44 2.96
CA ASN A 395 19.32 -4.42 2.82
C ASN A 395 20.31 -4.44 3.99
N ARG A 396 20.06 -3.60 5.00
CA ARG A 396 20.92 -3.56 6.21
C ARG A 396 20.55 -4.67 7.17
N GLY A 397 21.52 -5.08 7.99
CA GLY A 397 21.32 -6.12 9.00
C GLY A 397 21.57 -7.54 8.49
N ASN A 398 21.18 -8.54 9.31
CA ASN A 398 21.46 -9.96 9.09
C ASN A 398 20.21 -10.76 8.71
N ASP A 399 19.16 -10.11 8.28
CA ASP A 399 17.94 -10.77 7.80
C ASP A 399 18.24 -11.59 6.53
N PRO A 400 17.79 -12.85 6.43
CA PRO A 400 18.07 -13.70 5.26
C PRO A 400 17.66 -13.07 3.92
N ALA A 401 16.54 -12.32 3.88
CA ALA A 401 16.09 -11.68 2.65
C ALA A 401 16.98 -10.47 2.28
N ALA A 402 17.53 -9.75 3.27
CA ALA A 402 18.51 -8.67 3.02
C ALA A 402 19.83 -9.26 2.51
N LEU A 403 20.32 -10.32 3.15
CA LEU A 403 21.55 -11.01 2.74
C LEU A 403 21.43 -11.59 1.33
N HIS A 404 20.31 -12.22 1.00
CA HIS A 404 20.05 -12.71 -0.36
C HIS A 404 20.12 -11.60 -1.41
N ARG A 405 19.49 -10.44 -1.15
CA ARG A 405 19.56 -9.31 -2.09
C ARG A 405 20.97 -8.78 -2.29
N ILE A 406 21.78 -8.77 -1.23
CA ILE A 406 23.21 -8.41 -1.34
C ILE A 406 23.98 -9.46 -2.17
N GLU A 407 23.74 -10.75 -1.92
CA GLU A 407 24.37 -11.86 -2.63
C GLU A 407 24.09 -11.82 -4.15
N VAL A 408 22.87 -11.46 -4.56
CA VAL A 408 22.52 -11.31 -5.99
C VAL A 408 23.03 -10.00 -6.62
N GLY A 409 23.74 -9.14 -5.86
CA GLY A 409 24.42 -7.94 -6.37
C GLY A 409 23.69 -6.61 -6.13
N ILE A 410 22.68 -6.58 -5.26
CA ILE A 410 22.02 -5.31 -4.88
C ILE A 410 22.78 -4.67 -3.72
N PRO A 411 23.19 -3.38 -3.81
CA PRO A 411 23.97 -2.72 -2.78
C PRO A 411 23.35 -2.78 -1.38
N ALA A 412 24.20 -2.88 -0.36
CA ALA A 412 23.79 -2.97 1.05
C ALA A 412 23.08 -1.70 1.57
N ASP A 413 23.28 -0.55 0.92
CA ASP A 413 22.61 0.71 1.25
C ASP A 413 21.25 0.86 0.58
N ALA A 414 20.84 -0.09 -0.27
CA ALA A 414 19.53 -0.09 -0.91
C ALA A 414 18.39 -0.25 0.10
N TYR A 415 17.28 0.44 -0.15
CA TYR A 415 16.05 0.28 0.60
C TYR A 415 14.83 0.39 -0.31
N PHE A 416 13.70 -0.14 0.16
CA PHE A 416 12.59 -0.44 -0.72
C PHE A 416 11.24 -0.10 -0.09
N ALA A 417 10.29 0.32 -0.94
CA ALA A 417 8.87 0.25 -0.62
C ALA A 417 8.25 -0.90 -1.41
N PHE A 418 7.63 -1.85 -0.70
CA PHE A 418 7.01 -3.04 -1.29
C PHE A 418 5.50 -3.01 -1.12
N GLY A 419 4.77 -3.22 -2.21
CA GLY A 419 3.33 -3.43 -2.25
C GLY A 419 2.96 -4.79 -2.80
N ASN A 420 1.75 -5.22 -2.54
CA ASN A 420 1.20 -6.48 -3.05
C ASN A 420 1.25 -6.50 -4.59
N LEU A 421 1.16 -7.69 -5.18
CA LEU A 421 1.15 -7.91 -6.64
C LEU A 421 2.37 -7.32 -7.38
N GLY A 422 3.48 -7.07 -6.69
CA GLY A 422 4.73 -6.62 -7.32
C GLY A 422 4.87 -5.11 -7.52
N GLN A 423 4.14 -4.30 -6.74
CA GLN A 423 4.41 -2.87 -6.65
C GLN A 423 5.73 -2.65 -5.92
N ARG A 424 6.67 -1.92 -6.52
CA ARG A 424 8.05 -1.81 -6.02
C ARG A 424 8.63 -0.43 -6.27
N ILE A 425 9.30 0.10 -5.24
CA ILE A 425 10.28 1.17 -5.36
C ILE A 425 11.58 0.65 -4.79
N ALA A 426 12.67 0.76 -5.53
CA ALA A 426 14.03 0.63 -5.01
C ALA A 426 14.69 2.00 -5.00
N VAL A 427 15.33 2.36 -3.90
CA VAL A 427 16.19 3.54 -3.77
C VAL A 427 17.58 3.04 -3.42
N ILE A 428 18.57 3.39 -4.23
CA ILE A 428 19.95 2.90 -4.14
C ILE A 428 20.87 4.12 -4.09
N PRO A 429 21.23 4.59 -2.88
CA PRO A 429 22.00 5.82 -2.70
C PRO A 429 23.38 5.78 -3.35
N SER A 430 24.12 4.67 -3.21
CA SER A 430 25.45 4.49 -3.81
C SER A 430 25.45 4.62 -5.32
N GLU A 431 24.33 4.32 -5.98
CA GLU A 431 24.17 4.39 -7.44
C GLU A 431 23.35 5.62 -7.87
N ARG A 432 22.95 6.50 -6.95
CA ARG A 432 22.08 7.66 -7.25
C ARG A 432 20.82 7.25 -8.04
N LEU A 433 20.24 6.09 -7.74
CA LEU A 433 19.28 5.39 -8.56
C LEU A 433 17.93 5.20 -7.84
N VAL A 434 16.84 5.44 -8.57
CA VAL A 434 15.48 5.06 -8.17
C VAL A 434 14.86 4.21 -9.27
N ILE A 435 14.36 3.03 -8.92
CA ILE A 435 13.63 2.14 -9.83
C ILE A 435 12.24 1.94 -9.29
N VAL A 436 11.24 2.18 -10.13
CA VAL A 436 9.83 1.86 -9.86
C VAL A 436 9.37 0.78 -10.81
N ARG A 437 8.75 -0.26 -10.26
CA ARG A 437 7.99 -1.25 -11.03
C ARG A 437 6.58 -1.36 -10.48
N MET A 438 5.60 -1.24 -11.35
CA MET A 438 4.19 -1.46 -11.07
C MET A 438 3.73 -2.70 -11.83
N ALA A 439 3.04 -3.62 -11.14
CA ALA A 439 2.66 -4.90 -11.73
C ALA A 439 1.35 -5.45 -11.17
N ARG A 440 0.86 -6.57 -11.73
CA ARG A 440 -0.21 -7.43 -11.21
C ARG A 440 0.30 -8.88 -11.13
N ALA A 441 1.48 -9.02 -10.53
CA ALA A 441 2.24 -10.27 -10.51
C ALA A 441 1.71 -11.24 -9.46
N HIS A 442 1.40 -12.46 -9.89
CA HIS A 442 1.03 -13.58 -9.02
C HIS A 442 2.16 -14.60 -8.86
N LEU A 443 3.35 -14.33 -9.40
CA LEU A 443 4.59 -15.04 -9.12
C LEU A 443 4.97 -14.92 -7.64
N PRO A 444 5.79 -15.83 -7.10
CA PRO A 444 6.21 -15.78 -5.70
C PRO A 444 6.69 -14.39 -5.28
N HIS A 445 6.16 -13.92 -4.15
CA HIS A 445 6.44 -12.59 -3.59
C HIS A 445 6.24 -11.42 -4.58
N GLY A 446 5.26 -11.54 -5.53
CA GLY A 446 5.02 -10.52 -6.55
C GLY A 446 6.18 -10.39 -7.53
N ASP A 447 6.77 -11.51 -7.95
CA ASP A 447 7.92 -11.60 -8.86
C ASP A 447 9.16 -10.85 -8.32
N MET A 448 9.55 -11.16 -7.09
CA MET A 448 10.73 -10.54 -6.47
C MET A 448 11.99 -10.80 -7.29
N ALA A 449 12.21 -12.03 -7.75
CA ALA A 449 13.39 -12.38 -8.56
C ALA A 449 13.48 -11.59 -9.88
N GLY A 450 12.33 -11.31 -10.53
CA GLY A 450 12.29 -10.46 -11.71
C GLY A 450 12.63 -9.00 -11.40
N PHE A 451 12.22 -8.51 -10.23
CA PHE A 451 12.57 -7.16 -9.78
C PHE A 451 14.05 -7.04 -9.39
N GLU A 452 14.59 -8.01 -8.66
CA GLU A 452 16.01 -8.08 -8.30
C GLU A 452 16.89 -8.08 -9.55
N ARG A 453 16.54 -8.90 -10.56
CA ARG A 453 17.23 -8.89 -11.86
C ARG A 453 17.16 -7.53 -12.54
N LEU A 454 16.00 -6.89 -12.56
CA LEU A 454 15.88 -5.54 -13.14
C LEU A 454 16.82 -4.55 -12.47
N ILE A 455 16.97 -4.59 -11.14
CA ILE A 455 17.91 -3.74 -10.40
C ILE A 455 19.36 -4.03 -10.82
N VAL A 456 19.77 -5.29 -10.76
CA VAL A 456 21.15 -5.70 -11.04
C VAL A 456 21.55 -5.35 -12.49
N GLU A 457 20.69 -5.64 -13.47
CA GLU A 457 20.94 -5.32 -14.87
C GLU A 457 20.95 -3.79 -15.13
N THR A 458 20.11 -3.04 -14.40
CA THR A 458 20.13 -1.57 -14.48
C THR A 458 21.45 -1.04 -13.95
N ILE A 459 21.92 -1.46 -12.77
CA ILE A 459 23.20 -1.04 -12.22
C ILE A 459 24.35 -1.38 -13.19
N ALA A 460 24.35 -2.61 -13.71
CA ALA A 460 25.38 -3.03 -14.65
C ALA A 460 25.36 -2.26 -15.99
N SER A 461 24.18 -1.73 -16.39
CA SER A 461 24.11 -0.85 -17.57
C SER A 461 24.71 0.54 -17.35
N LEU A 462 24.74 0.99 -16.08
CA LEU A 462 25.37 2.26 -15.71
C LEU A 462 26.90 2.17 -15.65
N HIS A 463 27.45 0.96 -15.54
CA HIS A 463 28.88 0.69 -15.39
C HIS A 463 29.40 -0.31 -16.48
N PRO A 464 29.34 0.03 -17.76
CA PRO A 464 29.65 -0.91 -18.85
C PRO A 464 31.09 -1.46 -18.84
N ASN A 465 31.98 -0.87 -18.05
CA ASN A 465 33.38 -1.22 -17.93
C ASN A 465 33.75 -1.95 -16.61
N ARG A 466 32.75 -2.30 -15.77
CA ARG A 466 32.94 -3.09 -14.55
C ARG A 466 32.66 -4.55 -14.74
#